data_b250a49df44021c8ba3a5b20174e2cd5
#
_entry.id   b250a49df44021c8ba3a5b20174e2cd5
#
_cell.length_a   1.000
_cell.length_b   1.000
_cell.length_c   1.000
_cell.angle_alpha   90.00
_cell.angle_beta   90.00
_cell.angle_gamma   90.00
#
_symmetry.space_group_name_H-M   'P 1'
#
loop_
_entity.id
_entity.type
_entity.pdbx_description
1 polymer ?
#
loop_
_entity_poly.entity_id
_entity_poly.type
_entity_poly.pdbx_seq_one_letter_code
_entity_poly.pdbx_strand_id
1 'polypeptide(L)'
;MSAPRCIPVALMGLVLLGVGFPASTRPANRVAGVAGEGRVESELIADASLAGGRTWRTDPLTSRRGETDPALVTGLDGVVALSPPDTCLRVDIGHATVFRHQADRALIPASTQKVFVGDVALDRLGADHRFRTMVVGPGPVDGVVNGDLTLVGGGDPLLTTATYAFVRRTADQPLTFLDGLADSLVAAGVRRVTGRLVADESRYDTIRSVPSWPARYLSQNQVGPLGALTVDDGFRLDPIVPGSTAPPDRQKVDQPALHAADELLVLLRARGVTVDGGTALGVAPVGAGEVAAVQSAPLGEVVRQMLEESDNATAELLTKEIGVVAGTGGSTASGTASIRTRAAEMGVPVDQITFADGSGLDRGNRLTCDALTDVLERSGGPDGVIGSRLPVAGRSGTLENRFLGTPAQGRLKAKTGTLNGVTALAGFVTMTDGQTATFAYIANGDQAEDPRRGQDFLGVLLGQFETTCTDDTSEPMVIPLAGYAVRSVALGAVPVGALLVPAVASTLTALAAVPDTAVGGCTARAEGFSLDFGIGFQAGAGP
;
A
#
# COMPACT_ATOMS: atom_id res chain seq x y z
N MET A 1 7.53 42.98 -2.04
CA MET A 1 7.10 42.51 -3.36
C MET A 1 8.32 41.92 -4.05
N SER A 2 8.55 40.63 -3.94
CA SER A 2 9.63 39.91 -4.64
C SER A 2 9.13 38.51 -4.94
N ALA A 3 9.11 38.17 -6.21
CA ALA A 3 8.62 36.88 -6.74
C ALA A 3 9.64 35.75 -6.47
N PRO A 4 9.20 34.51 -6.26
CA PRO A 4 10.09 33.37 -6.13
C PRO A 4 10.59 32.88 -7.50
N ARG A 5 11.90 32.61 -7.58
CA ARG A 5 12.58 32.06 -8.75
C ARG A 5 12.46 30.53 -8.74
N CYS A 6 12.00 29.95 -9.84
CA CYS A 6 12.07 28.51 -10.11
C CYS A 6 13.51 28.11 -10.48
N ILE A 7 14.01 27.01 -9.91
CA ILE A 7 15.30 26.38 -10.23
C ILE A 7 14.99 25.07 -10.96
N PRO A 8 15.62 24.79 -12.13
CA PRO A 8 15.41 23.55 -12.86
C PRO A 8 16.25 22.40 -12.29
N VAL A 9 15.64 21.22 -12.13
CA VAL A 9 16.31 19.96 -11.76
C VAL A 9 16.92 19.34 -13.02
N ALA A 10 18.24 19.16 -13.01
CA ALA A 10 18.98 18.47 -14.07
C ALA A 10 18.90 16.94 -13.87
N LEU A 11 18.46 16.22 -14.91
CA LEU A 11 18.51 14.75 -14.96
C LEU A 11 19.93 14.30 -15.35
N MET A 12 20.54 13.48 -14.50
CA MET A 12 21.79 12.78 -14.78
C MET A 12 21.48 11.39 -15.35
N GLY A 13 21.80 11.19 -16.62
CA GLY A 13 21.64 9.92 -17.32
C GLY A 13 22.72 8.90 -16.94
N LEU A 14 22.30 7.69 -16.59
CA LEU A 14 23.18 6.55 -16.30
C LEU A 14 23.28 5.65 -17.54
N VAL A 15 24.48 5.49 -18.09
CA VAL A 15 24.82 4.56 -19.19
C VAL A 15 25.08 3.18 -18.58
N LEU A 16 24.31 2.17 -18.97
CA LEU A 16 24.55 0.75 -18.64
C LEU A 16 25.32 0.07 -19.78
N LEU A 17 26.56 -0.31 -19.49
CA LEU A 17 27.34 -1.23 -20.32
C LEU A 17 26.98 -2.68 -19.96
N GLY A 18 26.51 -3.44 -20.95
CA GLY A 18 26.20 -4.84 -20.82
C GLY A 18 27.47 -5.72 -20.82
N VAL A 19 27.55 -6.62 -19.87
CA VAL A 19 28.52 -7.74 -19.87
C VAL A 19 27.73 -9.05 -19.84
N GLY A 20 27.84 -9.82 -20.91
CA GLY A 20 27.23 -11.15 -21.05
C GLY A 20 28.02 -12.22 -20.30
N PHE A 21 27.34 -13.20 -19.71
CA PHE A 21 27.89 -14.44 -19.23
C PHE A 21 27.13 -15.66 -19.80
N PRO A 22 27.85 -16.79 -20.02
CA PRO A 22 27.34 -17.90 -20.81
C PRO A 22 26.48 -18.89 -19.99
N ALA A 23 25.64 -19.61 -20.71
CA ALA A 23 24.79 -20.68 -20.23
C ALA A 23 25.59 -21.88 -19.72
N SER A 24 25.16 -22.47 -18.61
CA SER A 24 25.60 -23.78 -18.14
C SER A 24 24.42 -24.73 -17.93
N THR A 25 24.64 -25.95 -18.39
CA THR A 25 23.75 -27.06 -18.62
C THR A 25 23.34 -27.80 -17.34
N ARG A 26 22.13 -28.37 -17.35
CA ARG A 26 21.52 -29.28 -16.37
C ARG A 26 22.27 -30.62 -16.26
N PRO A 27 22.02 -31.37 -15.15
CA PRO A 27 21.33 -32.65 -15.35
C PRO A 27 20.10 -32.88 -14.44
N ALA A 28 19.19 -33.67 -15.01
CA ALA A 28 17.97 -34.18 -14.39
C ALA A 28 18.26 -35.34 -13.46
N ASN A 29 17.56 -35.43 -12.32
CA ASN A 29 17.41 -36.66 -11.57
C ASN A 29 15.94 -36.98 -11.33
N ARG A 30 15.53 -38.15 -11.88
CA ARG A 30 14.27 -38.83 -11.58
C ARG A 30 14.43 -39.56 -10.24
N VAL A 31 13.40 -39.50 -9.39
CA VAL A 31 13.13 -40.54 -8.39
C VAL A 31 11.66 -40.91 -8.42
N ALA A 32 11.49 -42.25 -8.37
CA ALA A 32 10.25 -42.98 -8.60
C ALA A 32 9.25 -42.88 -7.44
N GLY A 33 7.96 -43.13 -7.79
CA GLY A 33 6.85 -43.14 -6.86
C GLY A 33 6.77 -44.39 -5.96
N VAL A 34 6.00 -44.22 -4.88
CA VAL A 34 5.38 -45.34 -4.16
C VAL A 34 3.92 -44.92 -3.89
N ALA A 35 3.02 -45.75 -4.37
CA ALA A 35 1.59 -45.68 -4.08
C ALA A 35 1.29 -46.31 -2.72
N GLY A 36 0.36 -45.75 -1.96
CA GLY A 36 -0.18 -46.35 -0.75
C GLY A 36 -1.62 -45.86 -0.56
N GLU A 37 -2.57 -46.72 -0.90
CA GLU A 37 -3.99 -46.56 -0.64
C GLU A 37 -4.31 -46.69 0.85
N GLY A 38 -5.14 -45.80 1.39
CA GLY A 38 -5.68 -45.90 2.74
C GLY A 38 -7.01 -45.16 2.82
N ARG A 39 -8.07 -45.92 2.62
CA ARG A 39 -9.47 -45.52 2.77
C ARG A 39 -9.83 -45.50 4.24
N VAL A 40 -10.34 -44.39 4.78
CA VAL A 40 -11.04 -44.36 6.08
C VAL A 40 -12.38 -43.67 5.88
N GLU A 41 -13.41 -44.41 6.30
CA GLU A 41 -14.80 -44.04 6.22
C GLU A 41 -15.18 -42.88 7.15
N SER A 42 -16.11 -42.07 6.68
CA SER A 42 -16.77 -40.99 7.38
C SER A 42 -17.92 -41.52 8.24
N GLU A 43 -17.93 -41.20 9.52
CA GLU A 43 -19.14 -41.23 10.35
C GLU A 43 -19.68 -39.82 10.56
N LEU A 44 -20.94 -39.67 10.22
CA LEU A 44 -21.82 -38.54 10.47
C LEU A 44 -22.13 -38.42 11.95
N ILE A 45 -21.93 -37.25 12.52
CA ILE A 45 -22.68 -36.85 13.73
C ILE A 45 -23.45 -35.57 13.40
N ALA A 46 -24.78 -35.72 13.49
CA ALA A 46 -25.74 -34.64 13.35
C ALA A 46 -25.99 -33.93 14.68
N ASP A 47 -26.42 -32.70 14.56
CA ASP A 47 -27.27 -31.94 15.48
C ASP A 47 -26.65 -31.24 16.69
N ALA A 48 -26.58 -29.92 16.58
CA ALA A 48 -26.99 -29.00 17.65
C ALA A 48 -27.43 -27.66 17.05
N SER A 49 -28.72 -27.50 16.92
CA SER A 49 -29.38 -26.24 16.60
C SER A 49 -29.19 -25.25 17.76
N LEU A 50 -28.66 -24.06 17.45
CA LEU A 50 -28.88 -22.86 18.28
C LEU A 50 -29.52 -21.78 17.40
N ALA A 51 -30.79 -21.57 17.68
CA ALA A 51 -31.63 -20.55 17.10
C ALA A 51 -31.16 -19.15 17.51
N GLY A 52 -30.88 -18.31 16.53
CA GLY A 52 -30.59 -16.90 16.64
C GLY A 52 -30.74 -16.27 15.26
N GLY A 53 -31.87 -16.58 14.59
CA GLY A 53 -32.17 -16.09 13.25
C GLY A 53 -32.35 -14.58 13.21
N ARG A 54 -31.37 -13.83 12.74
CA ARG A 54 -31.62 -12.61 11.99
C ARG A 54 -31.87 -12.98 10.54
N THR A 55 -33.12 -13.24 10.22
CA THR A 55 -33.60 -13.28 8.85
C THR A 55 -33.37 -11.90 8.25
N TRP A 56 -32.40 -11.78 7.35
CA TRP A 56 -32.36 -10.69 6.40
C TRP A 56 -33.62 -10.84 5.54
N ARG A 57 -34.61 -9.99 5.80
CA ARG A 57 -35.69 -9.81 4.85
C ARG A 57 -35.04 -9.26 3.60
N THR A 58 -34.97 -10.09 2.57
CA THR A 58 -34.90 -9.62 1.20
C THR A 58 -36.25 -8.95 0.93
N ASP A 59 -36.29 -7.62 1.07
CA ASP A 59 -37.37 -6.84 0.49
C ASP A 59 -37.36 -7.17 -1.01
N PRO A 60 -38.50 -7.51 -1.60
CA PRO A 60 -38.61 -7.64 -3.02
C PRO A 60 -38.75 -6.23 -3.64
N LEU A 61 -37.80 -5.36 -3.41
CA LEU A 61 -37.51 -4.30 -4.34
C LEU A 61 -36.97 -5.01 -5.56
N THR A 62 -37.88 -5.24 -6.51
CA THR A 62 -37.58 -5.65 -7.87
C THR A 62 -36.30 -4.92 -8.28
N SER A 63 -35.15 -5.63 -8.18
CA SER A 63 -33.95 -5.16 -8.83
C SER A 63 -34.28 -5.17 -10.32
N ARG A 64 -34.58 -4.00 -10.87
CA ARG A 64 -34.23 -3.75 -12.26
C ARG A 64 -32.73 -4.04 -12.28
N ARG A 65 -32.33 -5.17 -12.85
CA ARG A 65 -30.94 -5.39 -13.24
C ARG A 65 -30.59 -4.18 -14.08
N GLY A 66 -29.82 -3.26 -13.54
CA GLY A 66 -29.30 -2.15 -14.31
C GLY A 66 -28.49 -2.77 -15.44
N GLU A 67 -28.93 -2.62 -16.66
CA GLU A 67 -28.09 -2.90 -17.81
C GLU A 67 -26.88 -2.02 -17.66
N THR A 68 -25.70 -2.63 -17.64
CA THR A 68 -24.43 -1.88 -17.54
C THR A 68 -24.33 -1.02 -18.79
N ASP A 69 -24.07 0.27 -18.64
CA ASP A 69 -23.96 1.19 -19.77
C ASP A 69 -22.89 0.70 -20.76
N PRO A 70 -23.22 0.47 -22.03
CA PRO A 70 -22.28 -0.02 -23.03
C PRO A 70 -21.08 0.91 -23.24
N ALA A 71 -21.24 2.21 -23.03
CA ALA A 71 -20.15 3.18 -23.15
C ALA A 71 -19.13 3.00 -22.02
N LEU A 72 -19.58 2.73 -20.78
CA LEU A 72 -18.70 2.39 -19.68
C LEU A 72 -17.92 1.10 -19.96
N VAL A 73 -18.60 0.05 -20.41
CA VAL A 73 -17.95 -1.23 -20.76
C VAL A 73 -16.88 -1.01 -21.82
N THR A 74 -17.20 -0.28 -22.90
CA THR A 74 -16.24 0.05 -23.96
C THR A 74 -15.04 0.82 -23.45
N GLY A 75 -15.25 1.78 -22.55
CA GLY A 75 -14.16 2.51 -21.91
C GLY A 75 -13.27 1.62 -21.03
N LEU A 76 -13.89 0.69 -20.27
CA LEU A 76 -13.16 -0.27 -19.44
C LEU A 76 -12.40 -1.32 -20.27
N ASP A 77 -12.95 -1.76 -21.41
CA ASP A 77 -12.21 -2.57 -22.40
C ASP A 77 -10.99 -1.79 -22.94
N GLY A 78 -11.13 -0.48 -23.14
CA GLY A 78 -10.02 0.41 -23.49
C GLY A 78 -8.93 0.45 -22.42
N VAL A 79 -9.28 0.45 -21.13
CA VAL A 79 -8.30 0.33 -20.02
C VAL A 79 -7.53 -0.99 -20.14
N VAL A 80 -8.23 -2.10 -20.37
CA VAL A 80 -7.60 -3.42 -20.54
C VAL A 80 -6.68 -3.45 -21.74
N ALA A 81 -7.11 -2.87 -22.86
CA ALA A 81 -6.30 -2.81 -24.09
C ALA A 81 -5.01 -1.98 -23.93
N LEU A 82 -4.98 -1.01 -23.02
CA LEU A 82 -3.81 -0.21 -22.68
C LEU A 82 -2.88 -0.89 -21.66
N SER A 83 -3.26 -2.07 -21.16
CA SER A 83 -2.59 -2.75 -20.06
C SER A 83 -1.80 -3.98 -20.56
N PRO A 84 -0.81 -4.47 -19.80
CA PRO A 84 -0.15 -5.74 -20.11
C PRO A 84 -1.13 -6.91 -20.10
N PRO A 85 -0.80 -8.04 -20.78
CA PRO A 85 -1.66 -9.23 -20.80
C PRO A 85 -1.95 -9.81 -19.41
N ASP A 86 -1.01 -9.67 -18.46
CA ASP A 86 -1.17 -10.09 -17.07
C ASP A 86 -1.81 -8.98 -16.26
N THR A 87 -3.07 -8.67 -16.59
CA THR A 87 -3.85 -7.63 -15.90
C THR A 87 -5.16 -8.21 -15.39
N CYS A 88 -5.54 -7.86 -14.17
CA CYS A 88 -6.92 -8.01 -13.70
C CYS A 88 -7.56 -6.64 -13.45
N LEU A 89 -8.86 -6.57 -13.69
CA LEU A 89 -9.70 -5.41 -13.39
C LEU A 89 -11.09 -5.87 -12.93
N ARG A 90 -11.56 -5.32 -11.81
CA ARG A 90 -12.96 -5.39 -11.38
C ARG A 90 -13.46 -4.00 -11.06
N VAL A 91 -14.69 -3.71 -11.48
CA VAL A 91 -15.41 -2.47 -11.16
C VAL A 91 -16.80 -2.83 -10.72
N ASP A 92 -17.17 -2.39 -9.53
CA ASP A 92 -18.53 -2.49 -8.97
C ASP A 92 -19.10 -1.08 -8.80
N ILE A 93 -20.38 -0.88 -9.13
CA ILE A 93 -21.11 0.38 -8.89
C ILE A 93 -22.26 0.08 -7.94
N GLY A 94 -22.29 0.75 -6.79
CA GLY A 94 -23.14 0.35 -5.69
C GLY A 94 -22.78 -1.07 -5.23
N HIS A 95 -23.70 -2.03 -5.40
CA HIS A 95 -23.46 -3.45 -5.06
C HIS A 95 -23.45 -4.36 -6.30
N ALA A 96 -23.41 -3.80 -7.50
CA ALA A 96 -23.45 -4.56 -8.75
C ALA A 96 -22.08 -4.55 -9.43
N THR A 97 -21.56 -5.72 -9.76
CA THR A 97 -20.37 -5.84 -10.60
C THR A 97 -20.72 -5.47 -12.02
N VAL A 98 -20.15 -4.38 -12.52
CA VAL A 98 -20.38 -3.85 -13.87
C VAL A 98 -19.30 -4.28 -14.86
N PHE A 99 -18.11 -4.61 -14.37
CA PHE A 99 -17.02 -5.07 -15.22
C PHE A 99 -16.10 -6.05 -14.51
N ARG A 100 -15.69 -7.11 -15.23
CA ARG A 100 -14.69 -8.08 -14.76
C ARG A 100 -13.79 -8.53 -15.90
N HIS A 101 -12.49 -8.34 -15.73
CA HIS A 101 -11.46 -8.88 -16.62
C HIS A 101 -10.43 -9.63 -15.78
N GLN A 102 -10.33 -10.96 -15.93
CA GLN A 102 -9.44 -11.84 -15.18
C GLN A 102 -9.42 -11.51 -13.66
N ALA A 103 -10.58 -11.14 -13.10
CA ALA A 103 -10.67 -10.57 -11.77
C ALA A 103 -10.33 -11.57 -10.65
N ASP A 104 -10.46 -12.87 -10.93
CA ASP A 104 -10.06 -14.02 -10.10
C ASP A 104 -8.60 -14.45 -10.29
N ARG A 105 -7.87 -13.84 -11.25
CA ARG A 105 -6.47 -14.16 -11.50
C ARG A 105 -5.57 -13.62 -10.39
N ALA A 106 -4.74 -14.50 -9.81
CA ALA A 106 -3.79 -14.15 -8.76
C ALA A 106 -2.55 -13.47 -9.35
N LEU A 107 -2.36 -12.20 -9.05
CA LEU A 107 -1.26 -11.36 -9.51
C LEU A 107 -0.46 -10.79 -8.35
N ILE A 108 0.73 -10.25 -8.62
CA ILE A 108 1.56 -9.55 -7.62
C ILE A 108 0.91 -8.20 -7.34
N PRO A 109 0.44 -7.94 -6.10
CA PRO A 109 -0.36 -6.75 -5.78
C PRO A 109 0.48 -5.51 -5.50
N ALA A 110 1.76 -5.66 -5.23
CA ALA A 110 2.58 -4.63 -4.63
C ALA A 110 1.89 -4.03 -3.37
N SER A 111 2.02 -2.73 -3.12
CA SER A 111 1.52 -2.09 -1.90
C SER A 111 -0.01 -1.98 -1.77
N THR A 112 -0.81 -2.42 -2.76
CA THR A 112 -2.27 -2.53 -2.56
C THR A 112 -2.61 -3.58 -1.50
N GLN A 113 -1.72 -4.53 -1.22
CA GLN A 113 -1.84 -5.49 -0.12
C GLN A 113 -2.00 -4.83 1.26
N LYS A 114 -1.47 -3.63 1.47
CA LYS A 114 -1.60 -2.88 2.73
C LYS A 114 -3.04 -2.59 3.14
N VAL A 115 -3.99 -2.66 2.19
CA VAL A 115 -5.43 -2.61 2.48
C VAL A 115 -5.82 -3.72 3.45
N PHE A 116 -5.37 -4.96 3.22
CA PHE A 116 -5.62 -6.08 4.11
C PHE A 116 -4.93 -5.91 5.47
N VAL A 117 -3.68 -5.44 5.48
CA VAL A 117 -2.96 -5.19 6.74
C VAL A 117 -3.68 -4.16 7.59
N GLY A 118 -4.11 -3.05 6.98
CA GLY A 118 -4.85 -1.99 7.68
C GLY A 118 -6.21 -2.47 8.21
N ASP A 119 -6.98 -3.20 7.40
CA ASP A 119 -8.27 -3.74 7.80
C ASP A 119 -8.14 -4.67 9.00
N VAL A 120 -7.23 -5.63 8.93
CA VAL A 120 -7.02 -6.63 9.99
C VAL A 120 -6.47 -5.99 11.26
N ALA A 121 -5.54 -5.04 11.15
CA ALA A 121 -5.04 -4.31 12.31
C ALA A 121 -6.15 -3.55 13.03
N LEU A 122 -7.01 -2.83 12.28
CA LEU A 122 -8.13 -2.08 12.84
C LEU A 122 -9.22 -3.00 13.43
N ASP A 123 -9.49 -4.15 12.81
CA ASP A 123 -10.44 -5.14 13.33
C ASP A 123 -9.97 -5.77 14.64
N ARG A 124 -8.70 -6.16 14.74
CA ARG A 124 -8.16 -6.92 15.86
C ARG A 124 -7.75 -6.06 17.07
N LEU A 125 -7.30 -4.84 16.81
CA LEU A 125 -6.79 -3.94 17.85
C LEU A 125 -7.77 -2.80 18.17
N GLY A 126 -8.62 -2.41 17.22
CA GLY A 126 -9.48 -1.23 17.33
C GLY A 126 -8.76 0.06 16.89
N ALA A 127 -9.52 1.01 16.32
CA ALA A 127 -8.98 2.26 15.80
C ALA A 127 -8.35 3.17 16.87
N ASP A 128 -8.79 3.07 18.12
CA ASP A 128 -8.30 3.87 19.26
C ASP A 128 -7.08 3.24 19.95
N HIS A 129 -6.66 2.04 19.55
CA HIS A 129 -5.47 1.39 20.11
C HIS A 129 -4.25 2.29 19.97
N ARG A 130 -3.39 2.31 21.01
CA ARG A 130 -2.14 3.06 21.03
C ARG A 130 -0.98 2.16 21.43
N PHE A 131 0.06 2.16 20.65
CA PHE A 131 1.32 1.53 21.02
C PHE A 131 1.95 2.27 22.20
N ARG A 132 2.57 1.52 23.11
CA ARG A 132 3.25 2.12 24.28
C ARG A 132 4.73 1.74 24.29
N THR A 133 5.58 2.74 24.29
CA THR A 133 7.01 2.57 24.57
C THR A 133 7.26 3.03 26.01
N MET A 134 7.80 2.15 26.84
CA MET A 134 7.87 2.34 28.30
C MET A 134 9.31 2.21 28.79
N VAL A 135 9.61 2.90 29.89
CA VAL A 135 10.79 2.63 30.70
C VAL A 135 10.31 2.05 32.03
N VAL A 136 10.79 0.87 32.35
CA VAL A 136 10.47 0.16 33.58
C VAL A 136 11.73 -0.09 34.43
N GLY A 137 11.58 -0.19 35.72
CA GLY A 137 12.65 -0.47 36.65
C GLY A 137 12.41 0.11 38.04
N PRO A 138 13.45 0.25 38.88
CA PRO A 138 13.34 0.91 40.16
C PRO A 138 12.99 2.38 40.00
N GLY A 139 12.05 2.88 40.80
CA GLY A 139 11.77 4.32 40.87
C GLY A 139 12.96 5.10 41.44
N PRO A 140 13.09 6.41 41.09
CA PRO A 140 14.17 7.24 41.64
C PRO A 140 13.94 7.54 43.13
N VAL A 141 15.02 7.46 43.92
CA VAL A 141 15.06 7.94 45.30
C VAL A 141 16.09 9.07 45.33
N ASP A 142 15.71 10.25 45.77
CA ASP A 142 16.53 11.47 45.75
C ASP A 142 17.18 11.76 44.39
N GLY A 143 16.46 11.45 43.31
CA GLY A 143 16.93 11.63 41.93
C GLY A 143 17.78 10.49 41.39
N VAL A 144 18.06 9.44 42.18
CA VAL A 144 18.92 8.33 41.78
C VAL A 144 18.11 7.04 41.60
N VAL A 145 18.23 6.44 40.44
CA VAL A 145 17.79 5.08 40.17
C VAL A 145 18.94 4.12 40.49
N ASN A 146 18.73 3.24 41.47
CA ASN A 146 19.73 2.24 41.86
C ASN A 146 19.51 0.95 41.06
N GLY A 147 20.32 0.74 40.04
CA GLY A 147 20.23 -0.40 39.13
C GLY A 147 19.90 0.02 37.69
N ASP A 148 19.49 -0.97 36.90
CA ASP A 148 19.17 -0.80 35.49
C ASP A 148 17.76 -0.22 35.30
N LEU A 149 17.56 0.59 34.25
CA LEU A 149 16.26 0.89 33.66
C LEU A 149 16.12 0.14 32.33
N THR A 150 14.94 -0.40 32.08
CA THR A 150 14.69 -1.10 30.82
C THR A 150 13.71 -0.33 29.95
N LEU A 151 14.15 0.02 28.73
CA LEU A 151 13.34 0.58 27.65
C LEU A 151 12.65 -0.56 26.92
N VAL A 152 11.33 -0.65 27.04
CA VAL A 152 10.50 -1.72 26.48
C VAL A 152 9.79 -1.24 25.22
N GLY A 153 10.03 -1.91 24.11
CA GLY A 153 9.39 -1.62 22.85
C GLY A 153 7.97 -2.17 22.77
N GLY A 154 7.01 -1.30 22.51
CA GLY A 154 5.59 -1.66 22.32
C GLY A 154 5.21 -1.96 20.87
N GLY A 155 6.15 -1.93 19.93
CA GLY A 155 5.88 -2.12 18.51
C GLY A 155 5.41 -0.86 17.80
N ASP A 156 5.62 0.34 18.36
CA ASP A 156 5.24 1.61 17.73
C ASP A 156 6.04 1.83 16.43
N PRO A 157 5.38 1.82 15.26
CA PRO A 157 6.08 1.95 13.97
C PRO A 157 6.50 3.38 13.64
N LEU A 158 6.01 4.37 14.38
CA LEU A 158 6.25 5.79 14.13
C LEU A 158 7.05 6.46 15.26
N LEU A 159 7.74 5.66 16.09
CA LEU A 159 8.67 6.16 17.09
C LEU A 159 9.88 6.82 16.41
N THR A 160 10.17 8.07 16.76
CA THR A 160 11.19 8.87 16.09
C THR A 160 11.86 9.85 17.04
N THR A 161 13.06 10.33 16.67
CA THR A 161 13.69 11.50 17.28
C THR A 161 13.24 12.78 16.59
N ALA A 162 13.26 13.91 17.30
CA ALA A 162 12.93 15.21 16.71
C ALA A 162 13.87 15.56 15.54
N THR A 163 15.15 15.16 15.60
CA THR A 163 16.14 15.39 14.55
C THR A 163 15.80 14.62 13.28
N TYR A 164 15.47 13.33 13.40
CA TYR A 164 15.08 12.51 12.23
C TYR A 164 13.78 13.02 11.63
N ALA A 165 12.78 13.31 12.46
CA ALA A 165 11.51 13.83 12.03
C ALA A 165 11.67 15.13 11.22
N PHE A 166 12.47 16.09 11.71
CA PHE A 166 12.73 17.35 11.00
C PHE A 166 13.34 17.14 9.59
N VAL A 167 14.16 16.10 9.42
CA VAL A 167 14.88 15.84 8.15
C VAL A 167 14.06 14.98 7.19
N ARG A 168 13.25 14.05 7.71
CA ARG A 168 12.69 12.93 6.93
C ARG A 168 11.17 12.79 6.95
N ARG A 169 10.49 13.57 7.79
CA ARG A 169 9.05 13.45 7.98
C ARG A 169 8.33 14.73 7.56
N THR A 170 7.06 14.62 7.23
CA THR A 170 6.18 15.77 7.01
C THR A 170 5.49 16.15 8.32
N ALA A 171 5.10 17.42 8.45
CA ALA A 171 4.60 17.98 9.72
C ALA A 171 3.23 17.39 10.16
N ASP A 172 2.49 16.78 9.24
CA ASP A 172 1.15 16.23 9.46
C ASP A 172 1.13 14.72 9.78
N GLN A 173 2.32 14.10 9.86
CA GLN A 173 2.42 12.68 10.23
C GLN A 173 2.21 12.45 11.73
N PRO A 174 1.54 11.35 12.14
CA PRO A 174 1.20 11.05 13.53
C PRO A 174 2.39 10.43 14.30
N LEU A 175 3.48 11.18 14.47
CA LEU A 175 4.74 10.71 15.04
C LEU A 175 4.70 10.57 16.56
N THR A 176 5.47 9.62 17.08
CA THR A 176 5.75 9.44 18.52
C THR A 176 7.20 9.86 18.81
N PHE A 177 7.38 10.92 19.58
CA PHE A 177 8.72 11.43 19.84
C PHE A 177 9.37 10.76 21.05
N LEU A 178 10.54 10.14 20.84
CA LEU A 178 11.39 9.59 21.91
C LEU A 178 11.84 10.67 22.90
N ASP A 179 11.94 11.92 22.44
CA ASP A 179 12.18 13.11 23.26
C ASP A 179 11.18 13.23 24.41
N GLY A 180 9.88 12.96 24.14
CA GLY A 180 8.82 12.98 25.16
C GLY A 180 9.03 11.93 26.25
N LEU A 181 9.62 10.77 25.92
CA LEU A 181 9.97 9.76 26.91
C LEU A 181 11.11 10.22 27.80
N ALA A 182 12.14 10.87 27.23
CA ALA A 182 13.22 11.48 28.01
C ALA A 182 12.71 12.58 28.93
N ASP A 183 11.79 13.45 28.47
CA ASP A 183 11.14 14.48 29.29
C ASP A 183 10.33 13.87 30.43
N SER A 184 9.60 12.78 30.15
CA SER A 184 8.80 12.06 31.16
C SER A 184 9.68 11.44 32.25
N LEU A 185 10.85 10.89 31.90
CA LEU A 185 11.82 10.38 32.87
C LEU A 185 12.37 11.49 33.78
N VAL A 186 12.71 12.66 33.21
CA VAL A 186 13.13 13.83 33.96
C VAL A 186 12.02 14.32 34.90
N ALA A 187 10.77 14.36 34.41
CA ALA A 187 9.60 14.74 35.21
C ALA A 187 9.32 13.74 36.34
N ALA A 188 9.58 12.45 36.13
CA ALA A 188 9.52 11.42 37.17
C ALA A 188 10.62 11.55 38.24
N GLY A 189 11.53 12.52 38.09
CA GLY A 189 12.58 12.81 39.05
C GLY A 189 13.92 12.11 38.78
N VAL A 190 14.08 11.39 37.66
CA VAL A 190 15.34 10.73 37.32
C VAL A 190 16.43 11.78 37.02
N ARG A 191 17.57 11.69 37.73
CA ARG A 191 18.76 12.52 37.51
C ARG A 191 20.00 11.66 37.25
N ARG A 192 20.06 10.48 37.83
CA ARG A 192 21.14 9.51 37.63
C ARG A 192 20.61 8.09 37.66
N VAL A 193 21.13 7.27 36.78
CA VAL A 193 20.92 5.81 36.76
C VAL A 193 22.28 5.16 37.02
N THR A 194 22.41 4.40 38.13
CA THR A 194 23.69 3.77 38.50
C THR A 194 24.00 2.53 37.65
N GLY A 195 22.99 1.94 37.07
CA GLY A 195 23.10 0.83 36.15
C GLY A 195 23.07 1.24 34.68
N ARG A 196 22.54 0.38 33.86
CA ARG A 196 22.44 0.51 32.39
C ARG A 196 21.05 0.95 31.96
N LEU A 197 20.97 1.42 30.73
CA LEU A 197 19.72 1.50 29.98
C LEU A 197 19.61 0.25 29.08
N VAL A 198 18.78 -0.70 29.49
CA VAL A 198 18.57 -1.99 28.81
C VAL A 198 17.47 -1.84 27.78
N ALA A 199 17.67 -2.34 26.57
CA ALA A 199 16.67 -2.33 25.50
C ALA A 199 15.99 -3.69 25.38
N ASP A 200 14.67 -3.71 25.53
CA ASP A 200 13.82 -4.91 25.41
C ASP A 200 12.94 -4.81 24.15
N GLU A 201 13.18 -5.72 23.22
CA GLU A 201 12.40 -5.89 21.98
C GLU A 201 11.69 -7.24 21.91
N SER A 202 11.56 -7.93 23.03
CA SER A 202 11.07 -9.31 23.10
C SER A 202 9.62 -9.52 22.62
N ARG A 203 8.89 -8.41 22.36
CA ARG A 203 7.53 -8.46 21.80
C ARG A 203 7.48 -9.09 20.41
N TYR A 204 8.50 -8.88 19.56
CA TYR A 204 8.61 -9.46 18.24
C TYR A 204 9.83 -10.38 18.13
N ASP A 205 9.87 -11.19 17.06
CA ASP A 205 11.05 -11.96 16.72
C ASP A 205 12.23 -11.05 16.31
N THR A 206 13.41 -11.64 16.17
CA THR A 206 14.64 -10.93 15.80
C THR A 206 14.93 -10.97 14.29
N ILE A 207 13.93 -11.34 13.46
CA ILE A 207 14.06 -11.34 12.00
C ILE A 207 13.89 -9.89 11.51
N ARG A 208 15.02 -9.29 11.12
CA ARG A 208 15.12 -7.87 10.75
C ARG A 208 14.61 -7.53 9.36
N SER A 209 14.46 -8.51 8.50
CA SER A 209 13.92 -8.38 7.15
C SER A 209 13.28 -9.68 6.72
N VAL A 210 12.31 -9.64 5.83
CA VAL A 210 11.69 -10.85 5.29
C VAL A 210 12.73 -11.60 4.44
N PRO A 211 13.02 -12.89 4.73
CA PRO A 211 14.14 -13.60 4.11
C PRO A 211 14.06 -13.75 2.58
N SER A 212 12.85 -13.72 2.02
CA SER A 212 12.61 -13.82 0.58
C SER A 212 12.79 -12.48 -0.17
N TRP A 213 13.00 -11.38 0.54
CA TRP A 213 13.23 -10.08 -0.12
C TRP A 213 14.56 -10.06 -0.88
N PRO A 214 14.57 -9.50 -2.10
CA PRO A 214 15.82 -9.25 -2.80
C PRO A 214 16.76 -8.34 -1.98
N ALA A 215 18.05 -8.68 -1.96
CA ALA A 215 19.06 -7.91 -1.21
C ALA A 215 19.08 -6.40 -1.56
N ARG A 216 18.69 -6.05 -2.80
CA ARG A 216 18.58 -4.64 -3.22
C ARG A 216 17.58 -3.82 -2.40
N TYR A 217 16.52 -4.41 -1.84
CA TYR A 217 15.58 -3.65 -1.01
C TYR A 217 16.24 -3.13 0.26
N LEU A 218 17.15 -3.93 0.81
CA LEU A 218 17.96 -3.49 1.93
C LEU A 218 18.97 -2.41 1.51
N SER A 219 19.69 -2.59 0.40
CA SER A 219 20.69 -1.60 -0.06
C SER A 219 20.06 -0.29 -0.56
N GLN A 220 18.81 -0.33 -1.04
CA GLN A 220 18.06 0.85 -1.49
C GLN A 220 17.25 1.51 -0.35
N ASN A 221 17.41 1.08 0.89
CA ASN A 221 16.70 1.61 2.05
C ASN A 221 15.17 1.61 1.89
N GLN A 222 14.60 0.58 1.24
CA GLN A 222 13.13 0.44 1.07
C GLN A 222 12.44 0.15 2.41
N VAL A 223 13.12 -0.52 3.32
CA VAL A 223 12.71 -0.78 4.71
C VAL A 223 13.96 -0.84 5.56
N GLY A 224 13.92 -0.27 6.76
CA GLY A 224 14.93 -0.49 7.78
C GLY A 224 14.79 -1.83 8.49
N PRO A 225 15.67 -2.18 9.42
CA PRO A 225 15.58 -3.40 10.21
C PRO A 225 14.35 -3.35 11.12
N LEU A 226 13.55 -4.43 11.06
CA LEU A 226 12.31 -4.58 11.82
C LEU A 226 12.58 -5.01 13.26
N GLY A 227 11.87 -4.43 14.20
CA GLY A 227 11.97 -4.78 15.63
C GLY A 227 10.86 -4.14 16.43
N ALA A 228 10.53 -4.70 17.60
CA ALA A 228 9.50 -4.16 18.48
C ALA A 228 9.89 -2.83 19.12
N LEU A 229 11.18 -2.55 19.17
CA LEU A 229 11.78 -1.30 19.62
C LEU A 229 12.64 -0.74 18.49
N THR A 230 12.03 -0.01 17.59
CA THR A 230 12.71 0.61 16.45
C THR A 230 12.42 2.12 16.48
N VAL A 231 13.45 2.93 16.47
CA VAL A 231 13.38 4.40 16.36
C VAL A 231 13.89 4.81 14.97
N ASP A 232 13.34 5.91 14.41
CA ASP A 232 13.81 6.49 13.15
C ASP A 232 13.79 5.48 11.97
N ASP A 233 12.78 4.61 11.89
CA ASP A 233 12.66 3.51 10.92
C ASP A 233 13.86 2.52 10.95
N GLY A 234 14.63 2.49 12.02
CA GLY A 234 15.87 1.70 12.11
C GLY A 234 17.04 2.30 11.33
N PHE A 235 17.06 3.60 11.16
CA PHE A 235 18.16 4.31 10.51
C PHE A 235 18.81 5.32 11.47
N ARG A 236 20.08 5.55 11.27
CA ARG A 236 20.83 6.67 11.82
C ARG A 236 21.12 7.65 10.70
N LEU A 237 20.97 8.95 10.97
CA LEU A 237 21.40 10.00 10.04
C LEU A 237 22.90 10.15 10.05
N ASP A 238 23.50 10.38 8.89
CA ASP A 238 24.86 10.90 8.80
C ASP A 238 24.92 12.31 9.39
N PRO A 239 26.11 12.75 9.83
CA PRO A 239 26.27 14.12 10.36
C PRO A 239 25.78 15.17 9.35
N ILE A 240 25.00 16.14 9.83
CA ILE A 240 24.55 17.26 9.02
C ILE A 240 25.78 18.09 8.61
N VAL A 241 26.00 18.21 7.31
CA VAL A 241 27.09 19.03 6.76
C VAL A 241 26.66 20.50 6.75
N PRO A 242 27.31 21.39 7.49
CA PRO A 242 26.98 22.82 7.52
C PRO A 242 27.02 23.43 6.10
N GLY A 243 25.92 24.09 5.71
CA GLY A 243 25.78 24.72 4.39
C GLY A 243 25.30 23.78 3.28
N SER A 244 25.13 22.48 3.53
CA SER A 244 24.48 21.56 2.59
C SER A 244 22.99 21.84 2.51
N THR A 245 22.43 21.86 1.29
CA THR A 245 20.98 21.89 1.05
C THR A 245 20.38 20.49 0.88
N ALA A 246 21.26 19.47 0.71
CA ALA A 246 20.82 18.08 0.65
C ALA A 246 20.59 17.54 2.06
N PRO A 247 19.50 16.77 2.29
CA PRO A 247 19.32 16.09 3.56
C PRO A 247 20.46 15.08 3.78
N PRO A 248 20.90 14.86 5.03
CA PRO A 248 21.92 13.86 5.34
C PRO A 248 21.49 12.47 4.89
N ASP A 249 22.44 11.66 4.45
CA ASP A 249 22.20 10.26 4.15
C ASP A 249 21.82 9.49 5.42
N ARG A 250 21.21 8.33 5.25
CA ARG A 250 20.80 7.46 6.34
C ARG A 250 21.46 6.10 6.24
N GLN A 251 22.00 5.64 7.38
CA GLN A 251 22.65 4.35 7.54
C GLN A 251 21.74 3.42 8.32
N LYS A 252 21.54 2.19 7.83
CA LYS A 252 20.83 1.18 8.61
C LYS A 252 21.59 0.81 9.86
N VAL A 253 20.85 0.56 10.92
CA VAL A 253 21.41 0.02 12.16
C VAL A 253 21.27 -1.51 12.19
N ASP A 254 22.25 -2.21 12.72
CA ASP A 254 22.19 -3.68 12.83
C ASP A 254 21.26 -4.14 13.97
N GLN A 255 21.21 -3.35 15.03
CA GLN A 255 20.46 -3.64 16.26
C GLN A 255 19.52 -2.48 16.60
N PRO A 256 18.28 -2.48 16.08
CA PRO A 256 17.37 -1.33 16.24
C PRO A 256 17.03 -1.03 17.69
N ALA A 257 16.88 -2.05 18.55
CA ALA A 257 16.57 -1.82 19.94
C ALA A 257 17.75 -1.16 20.70
N LEU A 258 18.97 -1.58 20.43
CA LEU A 258 20.16 -0.96 21.03
C LEU A 258 20.30 0.48 20.55
N HIS A 259 20.07 0.74 19.26
CA HIS A 259 20.06 2.10 18.72
C HIS A 259 19.00 2.98 19.40
N ALA A 260 17.80 2.49 19.65
CA ALA A 260 16.77 3.23 20.37
C ALA A 260 17.21 3.59 21.81
N ALA A 261 17.90 2.66 22.49
CA ALA A 261 18.48 2.95 23.81
C ALA A 261 19.61 3.97 23.75
N ASP A 262 20.46 3.92 22.72
CA ASP A 262 21.54 4.88 22.51
C ASP A 262 20.98 6.30 22.24
N GLU A 263 19.93 6.41 21.41
CA GLU A 263 19.25 7.69 21.17
C GLU A 263 18.60 8.24 22.45
N LEU A 264 17.92 7.37 23.23
CA LEU A 264 17.37 7.79 24.51
C LEU A 264 18.47 8.23 25.49
N LEU A 265 19.61 7.54 25.50
CA LEU A 265 20.76 7.92 26.32
C LEU A 265 21.30 9.32 25.92
N VAL A 266 21.38 9.62 24.62
CA VAL A 266 21.76 10.95 24.12
C VAL A 266 20.76 12.01 24.59
N LEU A 267 19.46 11.73 24.45
CA LEU A 267 18.39 12.65 24.88
C LEU A 267 18.38 12.89 26.39
N LEU A 268 18.67 11.87 27.20
CA LEU A 268 18.79 11.97 28.66
C LEU A 268 20.01 12.83 29.07
N ARG A 269 21.15 12.59 28.44
CA ARG A 269 22.37 13.40 28.69
C ARG A 269 22.16 14.87 28.34
N ALA A 270 21.48 15.18 27.26
CA ALA A 270 21.14 16.55 26.89
C ALA A 270 20.24 17.23 27.93
N ARG A 271 19.52 16.45 28.76
CA ARG A 271 18.66 16.91 29.87
C ARG A 271 19.36 16.86 31.25
N GLY A 272 20.65 16.57 31.25
CA GLY A 272 21.46 16.52 32.49
C GLY A 272 21.31 15.21 33.29
N VAL A 273 20.72 14.16 32.71
CA VAL A 273 20.65 12.85 33.35
C VAL A 273 21.89 12.02 32.98
N THR A 274 22.51 11.40 34.01
CA THR A 274 23.65 10.48 33.80
C THR A 274 23.21 9.02 33.88
N VAL A 275 23.76 8.17 33.01
CA VAL A 275 23.60 6.71 33.05
C VAL A 275 25.00 6.11 33.11
N ASP A 276 25.37 5.49 34.23
CA ASP A 276 26.74 5.08 34.51
C ASP A 276 27.16 3.86 33.71
N GLY A 277 26.25 2.91 33.49
CA GLY A 277 26.50 1.60 32.84
C GLY A 277 26.35 1.58 31.32
N GLY A 278 25.96 2.74 30.68
CA GLY A 278 25.70 2.78 29.23
C GLY A 278 24.43 2.03 28.81
N THR A 279 24.44 1.47 27.59
CA THR A 279 23.31 0.76 26.99
C THR A 279 23.60 -0.75 26.86
N ALA A 280 22.53 -1.58 26.83
CA ALA A 280 22.65 -3.02 26.62
C ALA A 280 21.33 -3.59 26.05
N LEU A 281 21.39 -4.75 25.42
CA LEU A 281 20.20 -5.56 25.10
C LEU A 281 19.81 -6.42 26.30
N GLY A 282 18.51 -6.63 26.50
CA GLY A 282 18.00 -7.53 27.53
C GLY A 282 16.48 -7.59 27.51
N VAL A 283 15.90 -8.23 28.54
CA VAL A 283 14.47 -8.36 28.71
C VAL A 283 14.10 -7.73 30.04
N ALA A 284 12.97 -7.03 30.08
CA ALA A 284 12.48 -6.38 31.27
C ALA A 284 12.20 -7.41 32.39
N PRO A 285 12.63 -7.15 33.65
CA PRO A 285 12.28 -8.02 34.75
C PRO A 285 10.76 -8.14 34.91
N VAL A 286 10.28 -9.34 35.16
CA VAL A 286 8.85 -9.58 35.39
C VAL A 286 8.38 -8.76 36.61
N GLY A 287 7.32 -7.97 36.42
CA GLY A 287 6.78 -7.13 37.49
C GLY A 287 7.56 -5.83 37.77
N ALA A 288 8.55 -5.47 36.92
CA ALA A 288 9.20 -4.16 37.03
C ALA A 288 8.18 -3.03 36.91
N GLY A 289 8.28 -2.05 37.83
CA GLY A 289 7.38 -0.88 37.83
C GLY A 289 7.63 0.04 36.65
N GLU A 290 6.57 0.63 36.12
CA GLU A 290 6.70 1.69 35.11
C GLU A 290 7.23 2.97 35.74
N VAL A 291 8.25 3.56 35.12
CA VAL A 291 8.83 4.86 35.52
C VAL A 291 8.34 5.97 34.59
N ALA A 292 8.27 5.69 33.29
CA ALA A 292 7.77 6.62 32.30
C ALA A 292 7.27 5.87 31.06
N ALA A 293 6.39 6.50 30.28
CA ALA A 293 5.93 5.97 29.02
C ALA A 293 5.57 7.09 28.02
N VAL A 294 5.64 6.77 26.74
CA VAL A 294 5.00 7.52 25.66
C VAL A 294 4.03 6.62 24.90
N GLN A 295 3.05 7.24 24.27
CA GLN A 295 2.03 6.54 23.48
C GLN A 295 2.01 7.08 22.06
N SER A 296 1.77 6.19 21.11
CA SER A 296 1.54 6.58 19.71
C SER A 296 0.23 7.38 19.55
N ALA A 297 0.05 7.95 18.38
CA ALA A 297 -1.26 8.32 17.89
C ALA A 297 -2.20 7.09 17.88
N PRO A 298 -3.54 7.29 17.79
CA PRO A 298 -4.47 6.17 17.61
C PRO A 298 -4.11 5.34 16.37
N LEU A 299 -4.33 4.03 16.44
CA LEU A 299 -4.04 3.11 15.32
C LEU A 299 -4.70 3.55 14.01
N GLY A 300 -5.90 4.15 14.09
CA GLY A 300 -6.56 4.71 12.93
C GLY A 300 -5.71 5.72 12.16
N GLU A 301 -4.94 6.56 12.85
CA GLU A 301 -4.01 7.54 12.25
C GLU A 301 -2.72 6.88 11.77
N VAL A 302 -2.23 5.87 12.48
CA VAL A 302 -1.07 5.05 12.06
C VAL A 302 -1.39 4.32 10.74
N VAL A 303 -2.59 3.72 10.64
CA VAL A 303 -3.05 3.07 9.40
C VAL A 303 -3.26 4.09 8.27
N ARG A 304 -3.80 5.28 8.57
CA ARG A 304 -3.91 6.35 7.57
C ARG A 304 -2.54 6.71 7.00
N GLN A 305 -1.55 6.98 7.85
CA GLN A 305 -0.17 7.26 7.43
C GLN A 305 0.41 6.11 6.57
N MET A 306 0.24 4.85 7.00
CA MET A 306 0.69 3.69 6.24
C MET A 306 0.08 3.64 4.83
N LEU A 307 -1.20 3.95 4.70
CA LEU A 307 -1.92 3.90 3.41
C LEU A 307 -1.57 5.11 2.53
N GLU A 308 -1.48 6.31 3.09
CA GLU A 308 -1.17 7.54 2.37
C GLU A 308 0.28 7.55 1.86
N GLU A 309 1.26 7.27 2.74
CA GLU A 309 2.69 7.27 2.40
C GLU A 309 3.14 5.94 1.78
N SER A 310 2.28 4.94 1.81
CA SER A 310 2.65 3.57 1.41
C SER A 310 3.80 3.00 2.24
N ASP A 311 3.85 3.33 3.53
CA ASP A 311 4.95 3.02 4.43
C ASP A 311 5.12 1.51 4.61
N ASN A 312 6.29 1.01 4.20
CA ASN A 312 6.60 -0.42 4.25
C ASN A 312 6.96 -0.88 5.67
N ALA A 313 7.69 -0.05 6.43
CA ALA A 313 8.09 -0.38 7.79
C ALA A 313 6.85 -0.51 8.69
N THR A 314 5.95 0.47 8.63
CA THR A 314 4.67 0.43 9.35
C THR A 314 3.85 -0.81 9.00
N ALA A 315 3.75 -1.18 7.71
CA ALA A 315 3.01 -2.36 7.28
C ALA A 315 3.60 -3.66 7.84
N GLU A 316 4.94 -3.81 7.86
CA GLU A 316 5.59 -5.00 8.41
C GLU A 316 5.45 -5.08 9.93
N LEU A 317 5.61 -3.95 10.65
CA LEU A 317 5.46 -3.93 12.10
C LEU A 317 4.01 -4.19 12.53
N LEU A 318 3.02 -3.64 11.82
CA LEU A 318 1.61 -3.97 12.04
C LEU A 318 1.33 -5.46 11.74
N THR A 319 1.97 -6.02 10.72
CA THR A 319 1.84 -7.47 10.43
C THR A 319 2.36 -8.31 11.59
N LYS A 320 3.53 -7.97 12.17
CA LYS A 320 4.03 -8.66 13.36
C LYS A 320 3.10 -8.49 14.58
N GLU A 321 2.56 -7.30 14.78
CA GLU A 321 1.61 -7.03 15.85
C GLU A 321 0.31 -7.82 15.72
N ILE A 322 -0.23 -7.95 14.49
CA ILE A 322 -1.38 -8.82 14.21
C ILE A 322 -1.09 -10.27 14.68
N GLY A 323 0.13 -10.77 14.47
CA GLY A 323 0.54 -12.08 14.97
C GLY A 323 0.56 -12.15 16.49
N VAL A 324 1.02 -11.09 17.18
CA VAL A 324 1.01 -11.01 18.65
C VAL A 324 -0.43 -11.10 19.20
N VAL A 325 -1.34 -10.26 18.68
CA VAL A 325 -2.72 -10.21 19.20
C VAL A 325 -3.54 -11.44 18.84
N ALA A 326 -3.15 -12.14 17.76
CA ALA A 326 -3.73 -13.44 17.43
C ALA A 326 -3.21 -14.57 18.35
N GLY A 327 -2.25 -14.30 19.25
CA GLY A 327 -1.67 -15.29 20.15
C GLY A 327 -0.69 -16.27 19.47
N THR A 328 -0.26 -15.98 18.24
CA THR A 328 0.60 -16.85 17.45
C THR A 328 2.06 -16.37 17.37
N GLY A 329 2.36 -15.25 18.06
CA GLY A 329 3.70 -14.65 18.16
C GLY A 329 3.97 -13.50 17.21
N GLY A 330 4.92 -12.64 17.56
CA GLY A 330 5.25 -11.40 16.84
C GLY A 330 6.19 -11.64 15.65
N SER A 331 5.76 -12.37 14.64
CA SER A 331 6.52 -12.65 13.42
C SER A 331 5.73 -12.30 12.15
N THR A 332 6.42 -12.06 11.05
CA THR A 332 5.78 -11.86 9.73
C THR A 332 4.93 -13.09 9.35
N ALA A 333 5.44 -14.31 9.60
CA ALA A 333 4.72 -15.54 9.28
C ALA A 333 3.40 -15.67 10.07
N SER A 334 3.43 -15.38 11.37
CA SER A 334 2.23 -15.40 12.22
C SER A 334 1.21 -14.34 11.79
N GLY A 335 1.69 -13.13 11.51
CA GLY A 335 0.83 -12.03 11.06
C GLY A 335 0.18 -12.30 9.72
N THR A 336 0.93 -12.74 8.72
CA THR A 336 0.40 -13.06 7.39
C THR A 336 -0.60 -14.21 7.42
N ALA A 337 -0.37 -15.24 8.26
CA ALA A 337 -1.34 -16.30 8.49
C ALA A 337 -2.65 -15.75 9.09
N SER A 338 -2.55 -14.84 10.06
CA SER A 338 -3.72 -14.19 10.68
C SER A 338 -4.48 -13.31 9.69
N ILE A 339 -3.78 -12.57 8.82
CA ILE A 339 -4.39 -11.77 7.75
C ILE A 339 -5.16 -12.69 6.79
N ARG A 340 -4.58 -13.81 6.38
CA ARG A 340 -5.25 -14.79 5.53
C ARG A 340 -6.51 -15.38 6.21
N THR A 341 -6.42 -15.70 7.50
CA THR A 341 -7.57 -16.19 8.28
C THR A 341 -8.70 -15.15 8.29
N ARG A 342 -8.37 -13.89 8.56
CA ARG A 342 -9.37 -12.82 8.56
C ARG A 342 -10.01 -12.62 7.19
N ALA A 343 -9.23 -12.67 6.11
CA ALA A 343 -9.76 -12.59 4.75
C ALA A 343 -10.79 -13.73 4.50
N ALA A 344 -10.51 -14.96 4.97
CA ALA A 344 -11.45 -16.07 4.89
C ALA A 344 -12.72 -15.84 5.74
N GLU A 345 -12.58 -15.31 6.97
CA GLU A 345 -13.71 -14.93 7.84
C GLU A 345 -14.63 -13.90 7.17
N MET A 346 -14.05 -12.98 6.40
CA MET A 346 -14.79 -12.00 5.59
C MET A 346 -15.45 -12.64 4.35
N GLY A 347 -15.23 -13.92 4.09
CA GLY A 347 -15.74 -14.61 2.90
C GLY A 347 -15.00 -14.26 1.60
N VAL A 348 -13.79 -13.73 1.72
CA VAL A 348 -12.90 -13.53 0.55
C VAL A 348 -12.33 -14.90 0.15
N PRO A 349 -12.39 -15.30 -1.14
CA PRO A 349 -11.79 -16.54 -1.60
C PRO A 349 -10.27 -16.54 -1.40
N VAL A 350 -9.76 -17.37 -0.48
CA VAL A 350 -8.33 -17.34 -0.10
C VAL A 350 -7.46 -18.39 -0.80
N ASP A 351 -8.04 -19.26 -1.61
CA ASP A 351 -7.31 -20.37 -2.24
C ASP A 351 -6.21 -19.89 -3.19
N GLN A 352 -6.41 -18.76 -3.83
CA GLN A 352 -5.48 -18.15 -4.76
C GLN A 352 -4.66 -17.01 -4.13
N ILE A 353 -4.88 -16.69 -2.85
CA ILE A 353 -4.24 -15.58 -2.16
C ILE A 353 -3.02 -16.06 -1.39
N THR A 354 -1.91 -15.34 -1.50
CA THR A 354 -0.69 -15.56 -0.73
C THR A 354 -0.20 -14.24 -0.17
N PHE A 355 -0.01 -14.20 1.15
CA PHE A 355 0.66 -13.13 1.86
C PHE A 355 2.05 -13.62 2.27
N ALA A 356 3.09 -13.21 1.57
CA ALA A 356 4.48 -13.54 1.91
C ALA A 356 5.08 -12.51 2.88
N ASP A 357 4.59 -11.27 2.84
CA ASP A 357 4.94 -10.18 3.77
C ASP A 357 3.70 -9.29 4.02
N GLY A 358 3.87 -8.20 4.77
CA GLY A 358 2.81 -7.22 5.03
C GLY A 358 2.83 -6.06 4.04
N SER A 359 3.98 -5.65 3.58
CA SER A 359 4.18 -4.43 2.80
C SER A 359 3.80 -4.56 1.32
N GLY A 360 3.80 -5.79 0.80
CA GLY A 360 3.65 -6.06 -0.63
C GLY A 360 4.95 -5.96 -1.42
N LEU A 361 6.11 -5.89 -0.76
CA LEU A 361 7.42 -5.90 -1.40
C LEU A 361 7.79 -7.26 -1.97
N ASP A 362 7.35 -8.33 -1.30
CA ASP A 362 7.68 -9.70 -1.73
C ASP A 362 6.98 -10.06 -3.03
N ARG A 363 7.75 -10.52 -3.99
CA ARG A 363 7.19 -10.98 -5.27
C ARG A 363 6.46 -12.32 -5.19
N GLY A 364 6.48 -12.99 -4.05
CA GLY A 364 5.68 -14.16 -3.72
C GLY A 364 4.24 -13.85 -3.34
N ASN A 365 3.93 -12.59 -3.01
CA ASN A 365 2.55 -12.16 -2.74
C ASN A 365 1.64 -12.40 -3.96
N ARG A 366 0.42 -12.87 -3.70
CA ARG A 366 -0.62 -13.05 -4.74
C ARG A 366 -1.95 -12.57 -4.21
N LEU A 367 -2.58 -11.64 -4.93
CA LEU A 367 -3.97 -11.21 -4.71
C LEU A 367 -4.71 -11.19 -6.03
N THR A 368 -6.03 -11.28 -5.94
CA THR A 368 -6.95 -11.12 -7.06
C THR A 368 -7.62 -9.74 -7.00
N CYS A 369 -8.09 -9.24 -8.14
CA CYS A 369 -8.90 -8.02 -8.14
C CYS A 369 -10.21 -8.22 -7.38
N ASP A 370 -10.79 -9.43 -7.42
CA ASP A 370 -11.97 -9.78 -6.61
C ASP A 370 -11.68 -9.62 -5.12
N ALA A 371 -10.58 -10.15 -4.63
CA ALA A 371 -10.22 -10.06 -3.21
C ALA A 371 -10.02 -8.61 -2.73
N LEU A 372 -9.36 -7.78 -3.56
CA LEU A 372 -9.16 -6.36 -3.22
C LEU A 372 -10.48 -5.59 -3.21
N THR A 373 -11.37 -5.82 -4.19
CA THR A 373 -12.67 -5.17 -4.23
C THR A 373 -13.54 -5.64 -3.06
N ASP A 374 -13.54 -6.94 -2.77
CA ASP A 374 -14.32 -7.51 -1.66
C ASP A 374 -13.88 -6.94 -0.30
N VAL A 375 -12.57 -6.85 -0.01
CA VAL A 375 -12.12 -6.27 1.26
C VAL A 375 -12.47 -4.80 1.37
N LEU A 376 -12.35 -4.01 0.31
CA LEU A 376 -12.71 -2.60 0.30
C LEU A 376 -14.19 -2.38 0.63
N GLU A 377 -15.09 -3.16 0.02
CA GLU A 377 -16.52 -3.08 0.29
C GLU A 377 -16.88 -3.54 1.71
N ARG A 378 -16.31 -4.69 2.14
CA ARG A 378 -16.58 -5.27 3.47
C ARG A 378 -15.99 -4.45 4.61
N SER A 379 -14.97 -3.63 4.35
CA SER A 379 -14.42 -2.64 5.31
C SER A 379 -15.31 -1.39 5.47
N GLY A 380 -16.51 -1.39 4.89
CA GLY A 380 -17.51 -0.32 5.01
C GLY A 380 -17.52 0.68 3.86
N GLY A 381 -16.90 0.35 2.72
CA GLY A 381 -16.91 1.19 1.53
C GLY A 381 -16.07 2.47 1.66
N PRO A 382 -16.39 3.54 0.88
CA PRO A 382 -15.56 4.74 0.78
C PRO A 382 -15.41 5.53 2.09
N ASP A 383 -16.37 5.42 3.00
CA ASP A 383 -16.37 6.09 4.30
C ASP A 383 -16.12 5.11 5.47
N GLY A 384 -15.88 3.84 5.14
CA GLY A 384 -15.53 2.80 6.10
C GLY A 384 -14.12 2.94 6.68
N VAL A 385 -13.74 1.94 7.48
CA VAL A 385 -12.48 1.98 8.25
C VAL A 385 -11.23 2.07 7.37
N ILE A 386 -11.28 1.57 6.13
CA ILE A 386 -10.19 1.68 5.17
C ILE A 386 -10.42 2.85 4.21
N GLY A 387 -11.61 2.96 3.62
CA GLY A 387 -11.90 3.96 2.59
C GLY A 387 -11.68 5.40 3.03
N SER A 388 -11.99 5.72 4.30
CA SER A 388 -11.74 7.04 4.90
C SER A 388 -10.25 7.38 5.11
N ARG A 389 -9.36 6.39 5.00
CA ARG A 389 -7.91 6.50 5.24
C ARG A 389 -7.05 6.35 3.99
N LEU A 390 -7.69 6.18 2.82
CA LEU A 390 -6.96 6.10 1.55
C LEU A 390 -6.50 7.48 1.08
N PRO A 391 -5.36 7.57 0.39
CA PRO A 391 -4.93 8.81 -0.25
C PRO A 391 -5.94 9.27 -1.29
N VAL A 392 -6.08 10.59 -1.41
CA VAL A 392 -7.06 11.25 -2.29
C VAL A 392 -6.35 11.89 -3.49
N ALA A 393 -6.85 11.61 -4.67
CA ALA A 393 -6.33 12.16 -5.94
C ALA A 393 -6.22 13.69 -5.91
N GLY A 394 -5.03 14.19 -6.22
CA GLY A 394 -4.70 15.62 -6.23
C GLY A 394 -4.74 16.30 -4.86
N ARG A 395 -4.68 15.53 -3.72
CA ARG A 395 -4.77 16.11 -2.37
C ARG A 395 -3.82 15.51 -1.35
N SER A 396 -3.64 14.18 -1.30
CA SER A 396 -2.83 13.56 -0.24
C SER A 396 -2.04 12.34 -0.69
N GLY A 397 -0.95 12.07 0.02
CA GLY A 397 -0.12 10.88 -0.06
C GLY A 397 0.37 10.57 -1.48
N THR A 398 0.42 9.30 -1.84
CA THR A 398 0.90 8.85 -3.15
C THR A 398 0.06 9.33 -4.34
N LEU A 399 -1.10 9.93 -4.09
CA LEU A 399 -1.99 10.51 -5.11
C LEU A 399 -1.98 12.05 -5.13
N GLU A 400 -1.22 12.72 -4.26
CA GLU A 400 -1.19 14.18 -4.15
C GLU A 400 -0.94 14.89 -5.49
N ASN A 401 -0.02 14.37 -6.28
CA ASN A 401 0.38 14.92 -7.57
C ASN A 401 -0.16 14.12 -8.77
N ARG A 402 -1.21 13.32 -8.57
CA ARG A 402 -1.89 12.55 -9.63
C ARG A 402 -3.31 13.03 -9.83
N PHE A 403 -3.82 12.88 -11.05
CA PHE A 403 -5.17 13.26 -11.47
C PHE A 403 -5.49 14.76 -11.34
N LEU A 404 -4.48 15.62 -11.29
CA LEU A 404 -4.66 17.07 -11.24
C LEU A 404 -5.37 17.57 -12.50
N GLY A 405 -6.40 18.39 -12.33
CA GLY A 405 -7.20 18.96 -13.42
C GLY A 405 -8.09 17.93 -14.14
N THR A 406 -8.25 16.72 -13.61
CA THR A 406 -9.14 15.69 -14.17
C THR A 406 -10.41 15.52 -13.35
N PRO A 407 -11.46 14.86 -13.89
CA PRO A 407 -12.67 14.52 -13.13
C PRO A 407 -12.44 13.66 -11.88
N ALA A 408 -11.33 12.92 -11.82
CA ALA A 408 -10.96 12.10 -10.67
C ALA A 408 -10.38 12.93 -9.49
N GLN A 409 -9.94 14.17 -9.73
CA GLN A 409 -9.34 15.01 -8.69
C GLN A 409 -10.32 15.24 -7.53
N GLY A 410 -9.90 14.86 -6.32
CA GLY A 410 -10.67 14.96 -5.09
C GLY A 410 -11.82 13.96 -4.96
N ARG A 411 -12.09 13.14 -6.00
CA ARG A 411 -13.17 12.15 -6.03
C ARG A 411 -12.63 10.71 -5.96
N LEU A 412 -11.41 10.46 -6.43
CA LEU A 412 -10.76 9.16 -6.35
C LEU A 412 -10.00 9.05 -5.03
N LYS A 413 -10.29 7.97 -4.29
CA LYS A 413 -9.58 7.56 -3.06
C LYS A 413 -9.03 6.16 -3.31
N ALA A 414 -7.72 5.96 -3.37
CA ALA A 414 -7.18 4.64 -3.71
C ALA A 414 -5.79 4.38 -3.17
N LYS A 415 -5.51 3.13 -2.82
CA LYS A 415 -4.16 2.64 -2.54
C LYS A 415 -3.43 2.35 -3.83
N THR A 416 -2.23 2.90 -3.97
CA THR A 416 -1.31 2.63 -5.07
C THR A 416 -0.41 1.44 -4.77
N GLY A 417 0.01 0.71 -5.81
CA GLY A 417 1.03 -0.33 -5.72
C GLY A 417 2.01 -0.23 -6.89
N THR A 418 3.32 -0.31 -6.61
CA THR A 418 4.36 -0.26 -7.66
C THR A 418 5.57 -1.09 -7.26
N LEU A 419 5.99 -1.99 -8.14
CA LEU A 419 7.28 -2.66 -8.15
C LEU A 419 7.80 -2.69 -9.59
N ASN A 420 9.03 -3.11 -9.81
CA ASN A 420 9.52 -3.31 -11.17
C ASN A 420 8.63 -4.32 -11.91
N GLY A 421 8.01 -3.91 -13.02
CA GLY A 421 7.06 -4.73 -13.78
C GLY A 421 5.74 -5.00 -13.06
N VAL A 422 5.35 -4.20 -12.07
CA VAL A 422 4.07 -4.29 -11.38
C VAL A 422 3.51 -2.90 -11.14
N THR A 423 2.24 -2.72 -11.48
CA THR A 423 1.48 -1.53 -11.11
C THR A 423 0.09 -1.94 -10.63
N ALA A 424 -0.41 -1.30 -9.58
CA ALA A 424 -1.71 -1.59 -9.02
C ALA A 424 -2.38 -0.34 -8.44
N LEU A 425 -3.71 -0.31 -8.47
CA LEU A 425 -4.54 0.74 -7.89
C LEU A 425 -5.87 0.12 -7.45
N ALA A 426 -6.26 0.31 -6.19
CA ALA A 426 -7.51 -0.22 -5.67
C ALA A 426 -8.17 0.77 -4.71
N GLY A 427 -9.47 1.00 -4.85
CA GLY A 427 -10.18 1.98 -4.05
C GLY A 427 -11.54 2.34 -4.60
N PHE A 428 -11.89 3.62 -4.49
CA PHE A 428 -13.21 4.17 -4.77
C PHE A 428 -13.13 5.42 -5.65
N VAL A 429 -14.14 5.61 -6.49
CA VAL A 429 -14.35 6.86 -7.22
C VAL A 429 -15.80 7.31 -7.00
N THR A 430 -15.98 8.54 -6.52
CA THR A 430 -17.30 9.19 -6.56
C THR A 430 -17.54 9.71 -7.96
N MET A 431 -18.52 9.13 -8.63
CA MET A 431 -18.91 9.45 -10.01
C MET A 431 -19.63 10.79 -10.08
N THR A 432 -19.88 11.30 -11.28
CA THR A 432 -20.52 12.62 -11.48
C THR A 432 -21.96 12.66 -10.96
N ASP A 433 -22.68 11.55 -11.03
CA ASP A 433 -24.05 11.38 -10.51
C ASP A 433 -24.13 11.14 -8.99
N GLY A 434 -22.98 11.12 -8.30
CA GLY A 434 -22.88 10.89 -6.86
C GLY A 434 -22.84 9.42 -6.48
N GLN A 435 -22.96 8.48 -7.42
CA GLN A 435 -22.72 7.06 -7.12
C GLN A 435 -21.24 6.80 -6.85
N THR A 436 -20.94 5.69 -6.20
CA THR A 436 -19.57 5.27 -5.94
C THR A 436 -19.25 4.01 -6.73
N ALA A 437 -18.18 4.07 -7.49
CA ALA A 437 -17.55 2.90 -8.07
C ALA A 437 -16.46 2.39 -7.11
N THR A 438 -16.50 1.10 -6.76
CA THR A 438 -15.41 0.36 -6.12
C THR A 438 -14.61 -0.34 -7.21
N PHE A 439 -13.29 -0.24 -7.16
CA PHE A 439 -12.48 -0.86 -8.20
C PHE A 439 -11.16 -1.43 -7.67
N ALA A 440 -10.66 -2.45 -8.36
CA ALA A 440 -9.31 -2.97 -8.21
C ALA A 440 -8.69 -3.24 -9.58
N TYR A 441 -7.47 -2.76 -9.76
CA TYR A 441 -6.65 -2.95 -10.95
C TYR A 441 -5.26 -3.43 -10.53
N ILE A 442 -4.79 -4.54 -11.09
CA ILE A 442 -3.42 -5.02 -10.95
C ILE A 442 -2.91 -5.38 -12.35
N ALA A 443 -1.73 -4.89 -12.72
CA ALA A 443 -1.05 -5.24 -13.95
C ALA A 443 0.38 -5.67 -13.67
N ASN A 444 0.74 -6.85 -14.17
CA ASN A 444 2.07 -7.43 -14.07
C ASN A 444 2.67 -7.58 -15.49
N GLY A 445 3.91 -7.23 -15.66
CA GLY A 445 4.64 -7.32 -16.93
C GLY A 445 5.44 -6.06 -17.22
N ASP A 446 6.36 -6.17 -18.16
CA ASP A 446 7.14 -5.04 -18.64
C ASP A 446 6.22 -4.10 -19.43
N GLN A 447 6.11 -2.87 -18.98
CA GLN A 447 5.36 -1.83 -19.65
C GLN A 447 6.35 -0.97 -20.42
N ALA A 448 6.20 -0.96 -21.75
CA ALA A 448 7.16 -0.32 -22.64
C ALA A 448 7.18 1.22 -22.54
N GLU A 449 6.11 1.81 -22.00
CA GLU A 449 5.94 3.26 -21.85
C GLU A 449 5.62 3.67 -20.42
N ASP A 450 4.47 4.31 -20.15
CA ASP A 450 4.06 4.71 -18.82
C ASP A 450 3.29 3.59 -18.09
N PRO A 451 3.86 3.00 -17.02
CA PRO A 451 3.20 1.91 -16.29
C PRO A 451 1.90 2.33 -15.58
N ARG A 452 1.59 3.61 -15.50
CA ARG A 452 0.39 4.15 -14.85
C ARG A 452 -0.74 4.46 -15.82
N ARG A 453 -0.49 4.39 -17.14
CA ARG A 453 -1.43 4.82 -18.17
C ARG A 453 -2.82 4.19 -18.03
N GLY A 454 -2.88 2.87 -17.82
CA GLY A 454 -4.15 2.17 -17.59
C GLY A 454 -4.88 2.62 -16.34
N GLN A 455 -4.14 2.82 -15.24
CA GLN A 455 -4.71 3.32 -13.98
C GLN A 455 -5.26 4.74 -14.09
N ASP A 456 -4.49 5.63 -14.76
CA ASP A 456 -4.89 7.04 -14.90
C ASP A 456 -6.11 7.16 -15.82
N PHE A 457 -6.14 6.38 -16.90
CA PHE A 457 -7.32 6.31 -17.75
C PHE A 457 -8.55 5.76 -17.01
N LEU A 458 -8.40 4.69 -16.22
CA LEU A 458 -9.46 4.14 -15.38
C LEU A 458 -10.03 5.18 -14.41
N GLY A 459 -9.17 5.89 -13.68
CA GLY A 459 -9.60 6.89 -12.71
C GLY A 459 -10.35 8.07 -13.36
N VAL A 460 -9.87 8.54 -14.51
CA VAL A 460 -10.52 9.62 -15.28
C VAL A 460 -11.87 9.14 -15.83
N LEU A 461 -11.91 7.96 -16.44
CA LEU A 461 -13.14 7.36 -16.98
C LEU A 461 -14.22 7.26 -15.91
N LEU A 462 -13.91 6.64 -14.76
CA LEU A 462 -14.87 6.48 -13.67
C LEU A 462 -15.27 7.84 -13.06
N GLY A 463 -14.33 8.79 -12.94
CA GLY A 463 -14.60 10.11 -12.35
C GLY A 463 -15.53 10.99 -13.17
N GLN A 464 -15.60 10.82 -14.48
CA GLN A 464 -16.47 11.61 -15.35
C GLN A 464 -17.76 10.89 -15.76
N PHE A 465 -17.90 9.59 -15.41
CA PHE A 465 -19.05 8.80 -15.84
C PHE A 465 -20.32 9.18 -15.06
N GLU A 466 -21.47 9.19 -15.75
CA GLU A 466 -22.81 9.38 -15.19
C GLU A 466 -23.68 8.19 -15.56
N THR A 467 -24.35 7.59 -14.58
CA THR A 467 -25.27 6.48 -14.80
C THR A 467 -26.70 6.93 -15.10
N THR A 468 -26.88 8.14 -15.61
CA THR A 468 -28.22 8.69 -15.86
C THR A 468 -28.83 8.14 -17.14
N CYS A 469 -30.07 7.62 -17.03
CA CYS A 469 -30.98 7.59 -18.15
C CYS A 469 -31.36 9.04 -18.46
N THR A 470 -30.62 9.72 -19.35
CA THR A 470 -30.97 11.08 -19.78
C THR A 470 -31.97 10.98 -20.93
N ASP A 471 -33.08 11.73 -20.81
CA ASP A 471 -33.91 12.07 -21.96
C ASP A 471 -33.02 12.77 -23.00
N ASP A 472 -32.79 12.12 -24.07
CA ASP A 472 -32.39 12.42 -25.47
C ASP A 472 -31.85 13.80 -25.86
N THR A 473 -31.03 14.51 -25.06
CA THR A 473 -30.42 15.78 -25.48
C THR A 473 -28.95 16.00 -25.11
N SER A 474 -28.22 15.01 -24.64
CA SER A 474 -26.83 15.24 -24.28
C SER A 474 -25.88 15.05 -25.47
N GLU A 475 -24.97 16.02 -25.66
CA GLU A 475 -23.88 15.93 -26.63
C GLU A 475 -22.97 14.72 -26.37
N PRO A 476 -22.35 14.14 -27.40
CA PRO A 476 -21.45 13.00 -27.23
C PRO A 476 -20.30 13.33 -26.29
N MET A 477 -20.04 12.45 -25.32
CA MET A 477 -18.95 12.60 -24.36
C MET A 477 -17.60 12.49 -25.08
N VAL A 478 -16.93 13.63 -25.25
CA VAL A 478 -15.53 13.68 -25.73
C VAL A 478 -14.62 13.61 -24.51
N ILE A 479 -13.86 12.52 -24.37
CA ILE A 479 -12.82 12.43 -23.35
C ILE A 479 -11.60 13.23 -23.81
N PRO A 480 -11.33 14.44 -23.28
CA PRO A 480 -10.14 15.18 -23.67
C PRO A 480 -8.92 14.47 -23.06
N LEU A 481 -8.13 13.81 -23.89
CA LEU A 481 -6.76 13.36 -23.54
C LEU A 481 -5.75 14.54 -23.47
N ALA A 482 -6.25 15.77 -23.42
CA ALA A 482 -5.43 16.96 -23.33
C ALA A 482 -4.83 17.11 -21.94
N GLY A 483 -3.56 16.75 -21.80
CA GLY A 483 -2.78 16.89 -20.56
C GLY A 483 -1.62 15.94 -20.42
N TYR A 484 -1.64 14.83 -21.14
CA TYR A 484 -0.48 13.94 -21.20
C TYR A 484 0.49 14.47 -22.26
N ALA A 485 1.41 15.34 -21.85
CA ALA A 485 2.50 15.77 -22.69
C ALA A 485 3.35 14.54 -23.07
N VAL A 486 3.14 14.02 -24.28
CA VAL A 486 4.06 13.09 -24.90
C VAL A 486 5.38 13.84 -25.07
N ARG A 487 6.36 13.60 -24.20
CA ARG A 487 7.72 14.03 -24.45
C ARG A 487 8.19 13.32 -25.71
N SER A 488 8.30 14.05 -26.80
CA SER A 488 8.94 13.58 -28.03
C SER A 488 10.37 13.20 -27.70
N VAL A 489 10.64 11.90 -27.65
CA VAL A 489 12.00 11.37 -27.74
C VAL A 489 12.39 11.51 -29.22
N ALA A 490 13.42 12.28 -29.48
CA ALA A 490 14.01 12.39 -30.83
C ALA A 490 14.53 11.00 -31.24
N LEU A 491 13.76 10.28 -32.04
CA LEU A 491 14.19 9.08 -32.71
C LEU A 491 15.19 9.51 -33.79
N GLY A 492 16.46 9.14 -33.64
CA GLY A 492 17.45 9.20 -34.70
C GLY A 492 16.93 8.46 -35.91
N ALA A 493 17.20 9.02 -37.09
CA ALA A 493 16.72 8.57 -38.40
C ALA A 493 16.83 7.04 -38.58
N VAL A 494 15.68 6.35 -38.58
CA VAL A 494 15.55 4.99 -39.09
C VAL A 494 14.93 5.09 -40.49
N PRO A 495 15.48 4.40 -41.50
CA PRO A 495 14.99 4.52 -42.87
C PRO A 495 13.56 4.01 -42.98
N VAL A 496 12.70 4.80 -43.60
CA VAL A 496 11.32 4.50 -43.94
C VAL A 496 11.28 3.34 -44.95
N GLY A 497 10.94 2.18 -44.46
CA GLY A 497 10.70 1.00 -45.28
C GLY A 497 10.47 -0.24 -44.42
N ALA A 498 9.22 -0.64 -44.31
CA ALA A 498 8.71 -1.84 -43.64
C ALA A 498 8.48 -1.73 -42.13
N LEU A 499 7.23 -1.42 -41.77
CA LEU A 499 6.41 -2.13 -40.77
C LEU A 499 5.04 -1.45 -40.65
N LEU A 500 4.20 -1.65 -41.65
CA LEU A 500 2.77 -1.54 -41.49
C LEU A 500 2.29 -2.90 -40.93
N VAL A 501 1.96 -2.94 -39.64
CA VAL A 501 1.32 -4.09 -39.03
C VAL A 501 -0.17 -4.03 -39.39
N PRO A 502 -0.75 -5.03 -40.09
CA PRO A 502 -2.17 -5.00 -40.51
C PRO A 502 -3.19 -5.16 -39.41
N ALA A 503 -2.75 -5.32 -38.15
CA ALA A 503 -3.64 -5.70 -37.03
C ALA A 503 -4.47 -4.54 -36.46
N VAL A 504 -4.12 -3.28 -36.69
CA VAL A 504 -4.84 -2.13 -36.11
C VAL A 504 -6.02 -1.67 -36.98
N ALA A 505 -5.97 -1.95 -38.28
CA ALA A 505 -7.06 -1.55 -39.20
C ALA A 505 -8.31 -2.47 -39.13
N SER A 506 -8.17 -3.70 -38.65
CA SER A 506 -9.29 -4.67 -38.62
C SER A 506 -10.24 -4.48 -37.45
N THR A 507 -9.80 -3.80 -36.39
CA THR A 507 -10.64 -3.61 -35.17
C THR A 507 -11.54 -2.38 -35.27
N LEU A 508 -11.22 -1.42 -36.13
CA LEU A 508 -11.99 -0.20 -36.32
C LEU A 508 -13.21 -0.34 -37.25
N THR A 509 -13.29 -1.40 -38.07
CA THR A 509 -14.38 -1.62 -39.02
C THR A 509 -15.54 -2.45 -38.46
N ALA A 510 -15.38 -3.08 -37.30
CA ALA A 510 -16.43 -3.91 -36.68
C ALA A 510 -17.43 -3.12 -35.81
N LEU A 511 -17.22 -1.82 -35.59
CA LEU A 511 -18.07 -0.98 -34.75
C LEU A 511 -19.23 -0.30 -35.48
N ALA A 512 -19.45 -0.58 -36.77
CA ALA A 512 -20.45 0.14 -37.59
C ALA A 512 -21.78 -0.61 -37.78
N ALA A 513 -22.06 -1.71 -37.09
CA ALA A 513 -23.32 -2.44 -37.26
C ALA A 513 -23.78 -3.09 -35.94
N VAL A 514 -24.47 -2.33 -35.08
CA VAL A 514 -25.36 -2.89 -34.05
C VAL A 514 -26.77 -2.40 -34.38
N PRO A 515 -27.75 -3.29 -34.59
CA PRO A 515 -29.11 -2.88 -34.89
C PRO A 515 -29.81 -2.33 -33.64
N ASP A 516 -30.59 -1.26 -33.81
CA ASP A 516 -31.54 -0.70 -32.85
C ASP A 516 -32.49 -1.77 -32.33
N THR A 517 -32.38 -2.14 -31.06
CA THR A 517 -33.43 -2.86 -30.35
C THR A 517 -33.84 -2.06 -29.12
N ALA A 518 -34.95 -1.36 -29.25
CA ALA A 518 -35.59 -0.69 -28.13
C ALA A 518 -36.26 -1.74 -27.22
N VAL A 519 -35.83 -1.82 -25.96
CA VAL A 519 -36.56 -2.52 -24.90
C VAL A 519 -36.64 -1.60 -23.69
N GLY A 520 -37.85 -1.06 -23.45
CA GLY A 520 -38.27 -0.53 -22.15
C GLY A 520 -37.66 0.75 -21.68
N GLY A 521 -37.92 1.87 -22.31
CA GLY A 521 -37.86 3.22 -21.69
C GLY A 521 -36.48 3.89 -21.54
N CYS A 522 -35.40 3.22 -21.89
CA CYS A 522 -34.07 3.81 -22.01
C CYS A 522 -33.51 3.43 -23.38
N THR A 523 -33.51 4.34 -24.34
CA THR A 523 -32.83 4.13 -25.63
C THR A 523 -31.38 4.56 -25.50
N ALA A 524 -30.47 3.61 -25.56
CA ALA A 524 -29.05 3.91 -25.75
C ALA A 524 -28.84 4.28 -27.22
N ARG A 525 -28.52 5.51 -27.50
CA ARG A 525 -28.09 5.96 -28.82
C ARG A 525 -26.58 5.82 -28.89
N ALA A 526 -26.10 4.83 -29.61
CA ALA A 526 -24.70 4.71 -29.96
C ALA A 526 -24.38 5.70 -31.09
N GLU A 527 -24.13 6.95 -30.77
CA GLU A 527 -23.48 7.89 -31.67
C GLU A 527 -22.00 7.98 -31.31
N GLY A 528 -21.21 7.36 -32.14
CA GLY A 528 -19.80 7.62 -32.43
C GLY A 528 -18.86 7.92 -31.25
N PHE A 529 -18.33 6.90 -30.62
CA PHE A 529 -17.11 7.04 -29.80
C PHE A 529 -15.94 7.35 -30.76
N SER A 530 -15.50 8.60 -30.83
CA SER A 530 -14.29 9.01 -31.55
C SER A 530 -13.17 9.18 -30.54
N LEU A 531 -12.24 8.25 -30.51
CA LEU A 531 -10.94 8.43 -29.86
C LEU A 531 -10.06 9.24 -30.81
N ASP A 532 -9.99 10.54 -30.62
CA ASP A 532 -9.10 11.41 -31.37
C ASP A 532 -7.68 11.28 -30.78
N PHE A 533 -6.90 10.38 -31.37
CA PHE A 533 -5.46 10.33 -31.15
C PHE A 533 -4.85 11.46 -31.98
N GLY A 534 -4.67 12.63 -31.37
CA GLY A 534 -4.01 13.78 -32.00
C GLY A 534 -2.56 13.49 -32.36
N ILE A 535 -2.34 12.62 -33.37
CA ILE A 535 -1.06 12.47 -34.06
C ILE A 535 -1.07 13.49 -35.18
N GLY A 536 -0.68 14.70 -34.89
CA GLY A 536 -0.45 15.74 -35.88
C GLY A 536 0.78 15.39 -36.71
N PHE A 537 0.61 14.75 -37.87
CA PHE A 537 1.62 14.72 -38.90
C PHE A 537 1.60 16.05 -39.66
N GLN A 538 2.48 16.98 -39.34
CA GLN A 538 2.81 18.06 -40.27
C GLN A 538 3.75 17.50 -41.34
N ALA A 539 3.23 17.27 -42.52
CA ALA A 539 4.04 17.06 -43.72
C ALA A 539 4.70 18.39 -44.08
N GLY A 540 5.97 18.56 -43.71
CA GLY A 540 6.79 19.66 -44.19
C GLY A 540 7.10 19.43 -45.66
N ALA A 541 6.53 20.24 -46.56
CA ALA A 541 7.01 20.39 -47.93
C ALA A 541 8.27 21.25 -47.87
N GLY A 542 9.41 20.65 -48.11
CA GLY A 542 10.67 21.36 -48.40
C GLY A 542 10.95 21.32 -49.89
N PRO A 543 11.71 22.31 -50.46
CA PRO A 543 11.88 22.50 -51.89
C PRO A 543 12.69 21.40 -52.56
#